data_da899e5782ca1d172414b07af538ede5
#
_entry.id   da899e5782ca1d172414b07af538ede5
#
_cell.length_a   1.000
_cell.length_b   1.000
_cell.length_c   1.000
_cell.angle_alpha   90.00
_cell.angle_beta   90.00
_cell.angle_gamma   90.00
#
_symmetry.space_group_name_H-M   'P 1'
#
loop_
_entity.id
_entity.type
_entity.pdbx_description
1 polymer ?
#
loop_
_entity_poly.entity_id
_entity_poly.type
_entity_poly.pdbx_seq_one_letter_code
_entity_poly.pdbx_strand_id
1 'polypeptide(L)'
;TKAATKEMQKRFVRLFGQDCPQIPEIRTINGVSSKIIDFYTRTHGSGSAFTVVENEGELAKIVSDLYRELSGEFATQSVIKELRKGIAYVKNMMLGKEDLGELDTGFDQFPELYVQYNLALRQRRWMDYDDQMIYAKTILENYPDILAHFQDAFPYICVDEAQDTSKIQHAIIQLLARKTGNLFMVGDEDQSIYGFRAAYPDALMQFEQTYPKARVLLMEENYRSTPEILHLANGFIRKNTDRRPKTVRPTRVSGANVHLISAADRTAQYAW
;
A
#
# COMPACT_ATOMS: atom_id res chain seq x y z
N THR A 1 -7.05 6.02 -0.32
CA THR A 1 -8.28 5.90 0.49
C THR A 1 -9.53 6.09 -0.38
N LYS A 2 -10.71 5.60 0.08
CA LYS A 2 -12.01 5.82 -0.61
C LYS A 2 -12.33 7.33 -0.78
N ALA A 3 -11.86 8.17 0.13
CA ALA A 3 -12.01 9.62 0.02
C ALA A 3 -11.13 10.19 -1.11
N ALA A 4 -9.88 9.75 -1.21
CA ALA A 4 -8.97 10.18 -2.26
C ALA A 4 -9.48 9.78 -3.66
N THR A 5 -10.01 8.55 -3.83
CA THR A 5 -10.56 8.13 -5.14
C THR A 5 -11.76 8.99 -5.57
N LYS A 6 -12.64 9.37 -4.63
CA LYS A 6 -13.75 10.28 -4.92
C LYS A 6 -13.27 11.69 -5.31
N GLU A 7 -12.26 12.20 -4.63
CA GLU A 7 -11.68 13.51 -4.93
C GLU A 7 -11.00 13.51 -6.31
N MET A 8 -10.26 12.46 -6.64
CA MET A 8 -9.64 12.29 -7.97
C MET A 8 -10.70 12.24 -9.07
N GLN A 9 -11.82 11.51 -8.86
CA GLN A 9 -12.94 11.49 -9.82
C GLN A 9 -13.53 12.88 -10.05
N LYS A 10 -13.82 13.63 -8.97
CA LYS A 10 -14.33 15.00 -9.07
C LYS A 10 -13.36 15.92 -9.82
N ARG A 11 -12.06 15.81 -9.51
CA ARG A 11 -11.02 16.59 -10.17
C ARG A 11 -10.91 16.25 -11.65
N PHE A 12 -10.98 14.96 -12.01
CA PHE A 12 -10.97 14.51 -13.39
C PHE A 12 -12.15 15.11 -14.18
N VAL A 13 -13.37 14.97 -13.65
CA VAL A 13 -14.58 15.54 -14.28
C VAL A 13 -14.47 17.05 -14.46
N ARG A 14 -13.95 17.76 -13.45
CA ARG A 14 -13.77 19.22 -13.52
C ARG A 14 -12.79 19.64 -14.60
N LEU A 15 -11.69 18.90 -14.78
CA LEU A 15 -10.61 19.27 -15.71
C LEU A 15 -10.83 18.77 -17.12
N PHE A 16 -11.44 17.60 -17.28
CA PHE A 16 -11.48 16.86 -18.55
C PHE A 16 -12.88 16.40 -18.95
N GLY A 17 -13.89 16.64 -18.13
CA GLY A 17 -15.23 16.07 -18.34
C GLY A 17 -15.92 16.52 -19.63
N GLN A 18 -15.53 17.68 -20.21
CA GLN A 18 -16.04 18.15 -21.49
C GLN A 18 -15.36 17.45 -22.67
N ASP A 19 -14.06 17.16 -22.56
CA ASP A 19 -13.24 16.59 -23.64
C ASP A 19 -13.21 15.06 -23.56
N CYS A 20 -13.44 14.48 -22.38
CA CYS A 20 -13.39 13.06 -22.12
C CYS A 20 -14.67 12.62 -21.37
N PRO A 21 -15.74 12.23 -22.09
CA PRO A 21 -17.01 11.84 -21.47
C PRO A 21 -16.92 10.50 -20.71
N GLN A 22 -15.92 9.69 -21.00
CA GLN A 22 -15.66 8.45 -20.23
C GLN A 22 -14.78 8.74 -19.02
N ILE A 23 -15.38 8.66 -17.84
CA ILE A 23 -14.63 8.80 -16.60
C ILE A 23 -13.81 7.53 -16.37
N PRO A 24 -12.49 7.63 -16.14
CA PRO A 24 -11.68 6.47 -15.81
C PRO A 24 -12.15 5.83 -14.50
N GLU A 25 -12.01 4.52 -14.40
CA GLU A 25 -12.32 3.81 -13.17
C GLU A 25 -11.23 4.07 -12.13
N ILE A 26 -11.52 4.92 -11.14
CA ILE A 26 -10.60 5.30 -10.08
C ILE A 26 -10.95 4.52 -8.81
N ARG A 27 -10.07 3.62 -8.40
CA ARG A 27 -10.25 2.74 -7.23
C ARG A 27 -8.99 2.61 -6.40
N THR A 28 -9.15 2.18 -5.16
CA THR A 28 -8.04 1.61 -4.38
C THR A 28 -7.73 0.21 -4.90
N ILE A 29 -6.51 -0.28 -4.66
CA ILE A 29 -6.13 -1.65 -5.07
C ILE A 29 -7.01 -2.70 -4.39
N ASN A 30 -7.37 -2.52 -3.11
CA ASN A 30 -8.36 -3.37 -2.45
C ASN A 30 -9.73 -3.33 -3.15
N GLY A 31 -10.15 -2.18 -3.66
CA GLY A 31 -11.39 -2.05 -4.44
C GLY A 31 -11.33 -2.79 -5.78
N VAL A 32 -10.16 -2.85 -6.42
CA VAL A 32 -9.94 -3.71 -7.61
C VAL A 32 -9.92 -5.18 -7.21
N SER A 33 -9.28 -5.52 -6.11
CA SER A 33 -9.24 -6.89 -5.56
C SER A 33 -10.65 -7.42 -5.25
N SER A 34 -11.50 -6.60 -4.62
CA SER A 34 -12.91 -6.95 -4.41
C SER A 34 -13.61 -7.25 -5.72
N LYS A 35 -13.44 -6.40 -6.74
CA LYS A 35 -14.06 -6.58 -8.06
C LYS A 35 -13.63 -7.90 -8.74
N ILE A 36 -12.35 -8.28 -8.59
CA ILE A 36 -11.83 -9.55 -9.10
C ILE A 36 -12.48 -10.73 -8.39
N ILE A 37 -12.56 -10.71 -7.06
CA ILE A 37 -13.18 -11.75 -6.26
C ILE A 37 -14.67 -11.87 -6.58
N ASP A 38 -15.38 -10.76 -6.66
CA ASP A 38 -16.81 -10.73 -7.01
C ASP A 38 -17.07 -11.30 -8.43
N PHE A 39 -16.19 -11.00 -9.37
CA PHE A 39 -16.29 -11.55 -10.73
C PHE A 39 -16.04 -13.04 -10.72
N TYR A 40 -14.98 -13.52 -10.05
CA TYR A 40 -14.70 -14.94 -9.86
C TYR A 40 -15.88 -15.69 -9.24
N THR A 41 -16.43 -15.16 -8.15
CA THR A 41 -17.55 -15.77 -7.45
C THR A 41 -18.78 -15.94 -8.33
N ARG A 42 -19.05 -14.96 -9.21
CA ARG A 42 -20.19 -15.01 -10.14
C ARG A 42 -19.99 -15.98 -11.31
N THR A 43 -18.74 -16.14 -11.78
CA THR A 43 -18.46 -16.93 -13.00
C THR A 43 -17.99 -18.35 -12.71
N HIS A 44 -17.27 -18.56 -11.61
CA HIS A 44 -16.64 -19.85 -11.27
C HIS A 44 -17.04 -20.36 -9.88
N GLY A 45 -17.61 -19.49 -9.06
CA GLY A 45 -17.86 -19.80 -7.65
C GLY A 45 -19.07 -20.68 -7.44
N SER A 46 -18.90 -21.77 -6.74
CA SER A 46 -19.97 -22.52 -6.12
C SER A 46 -20.24 -21.95 -4.72
N GLY A 47 -20.98 -20.89 -4.65
CA GLY A 47 -21.89 -20.60 -3.53
C GLY A 47 -21.36 -20.27 -2.14
N SER A 48 -20.06 -20.21 -1.82
CA SER A 48 -19.63 -19.80 -0.47
C SER A 48 -18.48 -18.81 -0.50
N ALA A 49 -18.84 -17.55 -0.78
CA ALA A 49 -17.91 -16.45 -0.73
C ALA A 49 -17.39 -16.24 0.70
N PHE A 50 -16.10 -15.93 0.81
CA PHE A 50 -15.51 -15.42 2.04
C PHE A 50 -16.02 -13.99 2.27
N THR A 51 -16.29 -13.66 3.54
CA THR A 51 -16.74 -12.34 3.93
C THR A 51 -15.56 -11.50 4.41
N VAL A 52 -15.42 -10.28 3.91
CA VAL A 52 -14.43 -9.32 4.42
C VAL A 52 -14.86 -8.84 5.79
N VAL A 53 -14.00 -9.01 6.79
CA VAL A 53 -14.23 -8.50 8.14
C VAL A 53 -13.84 -7.04 8.21
N GLU A 54 -14.81 -6.16 8.29
CA GLU A 54 -14.60 -4.72 8.43
C GLU A 54 -14.36 -4.29 9.89
N ASN A 55 -14.82 -5.12 10.85
CA ASN A 55 -14.68 -4.83 12.27
C ASN A 55 -13.29 -5.21 12.77
N GLU A 56 -12.44 -4.22 12.92
CA GLU A 56 -11.09 -4.37 13.46
C GLU A 56 -11.05 -5.00 14.86
N GLY A 57 -12.11 -4.83 15.66
CA GLY A 57 -12.22 -5.42 16.99
C GLY A 57 -12.35 -6.94 16.97
N GLU A 58 -13.00 -7.51 15.97
CA GLU A 58 -13.12 -8.96 15.80
C GLU A 58 -11.77 -9.59 15.45
N LEU A 59 -11.01 -8.95 14.55
CA LEU A 59 -9.65 -9.40 14.21
C LEU A 59 -8.71 -9.28 15.41
N ALA A 60 -8.79 -8.18 16.17
CA ALA A 60 -8.00 -7.97 17.37
C ALA A 60 -8.32 -9.02 18.45
N LYS A 61 -9.59 -9.41 18.58
CA LYS A 61 -10.01 -10.46 19.51
C LYS A 61 -9.40 -11.81 19.14
N ILE A 62 -9.40 -12.19 17.85
CA ILE A 62 -8.77 -13.45 17.41
C ILE A 62 -7.28 -13.44 17.79
N VAL A 63 -6.56 -12.37 17.53
CA VAL A 63 -5.13 -12.25 17.87
C VAL A 63 -4.92 -12.34 19.40
N SER A 64 -5.77 -11.67 20.17
CA SER A 64 -5.71 -11.72 21.65
C SER A 64 -5.95 -13.12 22.22
N ASP A 65 -6.95 -13.84 21.68
CA ASP A 65 -7.27 -15.19 22.12
C ASP A 65 -6.13 -16.16 21.78
N LEU A 66 -5.57 -16.07 20.55
CA LEU A 66 -4.42 -16.89 20.14
C LEU A 66 -3.15 -16.58 20.93
N TYR A 67 -2.88 -15.31 21.22
CA TYR A 67 -1.75 -14.94 22.06
C TYR A 67 -1.86 -15.61 23.45
N ARG A 68 -3.06 -15.54 24.06
CA ARG A 68 -3.31 -16.17 25.37
C ARG A 68 -3.17 -17.70 25.31
N GLU A 69 -3.63 -18.33 24.23
CA GLU A 69 -3.50 -19.79 24.06
C GLU A 69 -2.04 -20.22 23.96
N LEU A 70 -1.22 -19.43 23.27
CA LEU A 70 0.19 -19.76 23.03
C LEU A 70 1.09 -19.38 24.23
N SER A 71 0.90 -18.19 24.82
CA SER A 71 1.76 -17.68 25.90
C SER A 71 1.29 -18.03 27.31
N GLY A 72 -0.01 -18.33 27.49
CA GLY A 72 -0.65 -18.39 28.79
C GLY A 72 -0.98 -17.03 29.44
N GLU A 73 -0.66 -15.92 28.77
CA GLU A 73 -0.79 -14.55 29.30
C GLU A 73 -1.84 -13.73 28.53
N PHE A 74 -2.31 -12.64 29.14
CA PHE A 74 -3.19 -11.70 28.46
C PHE A 74 -2.40 -10.66 27.68
N ALA A 75 -2.70 -10.50 26.38
CA ALA A 75 -2.07 -9.49 25.56
C ALA A 75 -2.54 -8.08 25.93
N THR A 76 -1.60 -7.15 26.05
CA THR A 76 -1.93 -5.72 26.12
C THR A 76 -2.35 -5.20 24.74
N GLN A 77 -3.02 -4.04 24.69
CA GLN A 77 -3.40 -3.41 23.43
C GLN A 77 -2.19 -3.10 22.53
N SER A 78 -1.04 -2.81 23.14
CA SER A 78 0.21 -2.59 22.40
C SER A 78 0.69 -3.87 21.73
N VAL A 79 0.68 -5.00 22.45
CA VAL A 79 1.07 -6.31 21.93
C VAL A 79 0.15 -6.72 20.77
N ILE A 80 -1.17 -6.62 20.96
CA ILE A 80 -2.14 -6.93 19.89
C ILE A 80 -1.87 -6.10 18.65
N LYS A 81 -1.60 -4.80 18.81
CA LYS A 81 -1.30 -3.90 17.71
C LYS A 81 -0.03 -4.29 16.96
N GLU A 82 1.05 -4.65 17.66
CA GLU A 82 2.31 -5.07 17.04
C GLU A 82 2.16 -6.41 16.32
N LEU A 83 1.48 -7.39 16.91
CA LEU A 83 1.20 -8.67 16.26
C LEU A 83 0.37 -8.50 14.98
N ARG A 84 -0.65 -7.64 15.02
CA ARG A 84 -1.46 -7.33 13.83
C ARG A 84 -0.66 -6.62 12.73
N LYS A 85 0.27 -5.74 13.10
CA LYS A 85 1.21 -5.15 12.13
C LYS A 85 2.09 -6.23 11.50
N GLY A 86 2.61 -7.16 12.30
CA GLY A 86 3.39 -8.30 11.81
C GLY A 86 2.59 -9.14 10.81
N ILE A 87 1.33 -9.50 11.14
CA ILE A 87 0.44 -10.23 10.22
C ILE A 87 0.24 -9.48 8.91
N ALA A 88 -0.08 -8.18 8.97
CA ALA A 88 -0.24 -7.35 7.79
C ALA A 88 1.06 -7.25 6.97
N TYR A 89 2.21 -7.11 7.63
CA TYR A 89 3.51 -7.05 6.98
C TYR A 89 3.81 -8.34 6.20
N VAL A 90 3.64 -9.51 6.83
CA VAL A 90 3.82 -10.83 6.16
C VAL A 90 2.98 -10.92 4.89
N LYS A 91 1.69 -10.58 4.97
CA LYS A 91 0.76 -10.65 3.85
C LYS A 91 1.12 -9.66 2.74
N ASN A 92 1.44 -8.43 3.09
CA ASN A 92 1.75 -7.37 2.14
C ASN A 92 3.11 -7.56 1.46
N MET A 93 4.11 -8.12 2.17
CA MET A 93 5.43 -8.45 1.63
C MET A 93 5.48 -9.83 0.99
N MET A 94 4.39 -10.61 1.08
CA MET A 94 4.29 -11.98 0.56
C MET A 94 5.41 -12.89 1.10
N LEU A 95 5.71 -12.77 2.41
CA LEU A 95 6.77 -13.55 3.04
C LEU A 95 6.40 -15.02 3.11
N GLY A 96 7.38 -15.88 2.89
CA GLY A 96 7.27 -17.32 3.06
C GLY A 96 7.24 -17.74 4.54
N LYS A 97 6.98 -19.03 4.80
CA LYS A 97 6.98 -19.56 6.17
C LYS A 97 8.38 -19.51 6.80
N GLU A 98 9.41 -19.65 5.99
CA GLU A 98 10.81 -19.57 6.36
C GLU A 98 11.21 -18.19 6.90
N ASP A 99 10.57 -17.15 6.40
CA ASP A 99 10.90 -15.76 6.77
C ASP A 99 10.23 -15.33 8.09
N LEU A 100 9.21 -16.09 8.55
CA LEU A 100 8.39 -15.67 9.72
C LEU A 100 9.18 -15.62 11.02
N GLY A 101 10.19 -16.48 11.17
CA GLY A 101 11.04 -16.53 12.35
C GLY A 101 12.03 -15.38 12.48
N GLU A 102 12.27 -14.64 11.39
CA GLU A 102 13.21 -13.51 11.35
C GLU A 102 12.51 -12.18 11.70
N LEU A 103 11.17 -12.18 11.82
CA LEU A 103 10.41 -10.97 12.11
C LEU A 103 10.45 -10.64 13.60
N ASP A 104 10.98 -9.48 13.93
CA ASP A 104 10.91 -8.92 15.28
C ASP A 104 9.50 -8.35 15.57
N THR A 105 8.66 -9.19 16.12
CA THR A 105 7.30 -8.83 16.57
C THR A 105 7.20 -8.71 18.09
N GLY A 106 8.31 -8.96 18.81
CA GLY A 106 8.33 -9.07 20.27
C GLY A 106 7.61 -10.32 20.81
N PHE A 107 7.37 -11.34 19.96
CA PHE A 107 6.72 -12.59 20.34
C PHE A 107 7.32 -13.78 19.58
N ASP A 108 8.07 -14.62 20.27
CA ASP A 108 8.80 -15.75 19.67
C ASP A 108 7.91 -16.75 18.95
N GLN A 109 6.66 -16.92 19.40
CA GLN A 109 5.67 -17.84 18.81
C GLN A 109 4.83 -17.16 17.70
N PHE A 110 5.28 -16.02 17.17
CA PHE A 110 4.58 -15.32 16.08
C PHE A 110 4.35 -16.20 14.85
N PRO A 111 5.29 -17.06 14.39
CA PRO A 111 5.03 -17.95 13.27
C PRO A 111 3.82 -18.86 13.48
N GLU A 112 3.67 -19.44 14.68
CA GLU A 112 2.53 -20.28 15.03
C GLU A 112 1.25 -19.45 15.10
N LEU A 113 1.29 -18.29 15.77
CA LEU A 113 0.16 -17.36 15.84
C LEU A 113 -0.34 -16.97 14.43
N TYR A 114 0.56 -16.68 13.51
CA TYR A 114 0.21 -16.34 12.12
C TYR A 114 -0.52 -17.48 11.42
N VAL A 115 -0.05 -18.73 11.58
CA VAL A 115 -0.71 -19.90 11.00
C VAL A 115 -2.11 -20.09 11.60
N GLN A 116 -2.22 -20.02 12.92
CA GLN A 116 -3.51 -20.20 13.63
C GLN A 116 -4.49 -19.07 13.31
N TYR A 117 -4.02 -17.83 13.16
CA TYR A 117 -4.84 -16.69 12.73
C TYR A 117 -5.48 -16.95 11.35
N ASN A 118 -4.69 -17.37 10.38
CA ASN A 118 -5.21 -17.67 9.04
C ASN A 118 -6.18 -18.87 9.06
N LEU A 119 -5.94 -19.89 9.89
CA LEU A 119 -6.86 -21.00 10.08
C LEU A 119 -8.18 -20.55 10.71
N ALA A 120 -8.11 -19.69 11.73
CA ALA A 120 -9.28 -19.14 12.40
C ALA A 120 -10.17 -18.30 11.45
N LEU A 121 -9.57 -17.53 10.55
CA LEU A 121 -10.30 -16.81 9.52
C LEU A 121 -10.95 -17.77 8.52
N ARG A 122 -10.21 -18.76 8.01
CA ARG A 122 -10.73 -19.76 7.05
C ARG A 122 -11.91 -20.56 7.60
N GLN A 123 -11.84 -21.01 8.86
CA GLN A 123 -12.92 -21.74 9.53
C GLN A 123 -14.22 -20.93 9.60
N ARG A 124 -14.11 -19.61 9.78
CA ARG A 124 -15.23 -18.68 9.81
C ARG A 124 -15.68 -18.20 8.43
N ARG A 125 -14.96 -18.60 7.37
CA ARG A 125 -15.08 -18.06 6.01
C ARG A 125 -14.90 -16.54 5.98
N TRP A 126 -13.98 -16.06 6.76
CA TRP A 126 -13.59 -14.66 6.86
C TRP A 126 -12.31 -14.39 6.10
N MET A 127 -12.13 -13.17 5.66
CA MET A 127 -10.88 -12.61 5.16
C MET A 127 -10.72 -11.19 5.68
N ASP A 128 -9.50 -10.79 5.99
CA ASP A 128 -9.18 -9.39 6.21
C ASP A 128 -8.88 -8.67 4.88
N TYR A 129 -8.58 -7.37 4.94
CA TYR A 129 -8.29 -6.60 3.72
C TYR A 129 -7.01 -7.04 3.01
N ASP A 130 -6.03 -7.59 3.74
CA ASP A 130 -4.80 -8.08 3.15
C ASP A 130 -5.02 -9.44 2.47
N ASP A 131 -5.84 -10.31 3.06
CA ASP A 131 -6.30 -11.56 2.43
C ASP A 131 -7.03 -11.29 1.11
N GLN A 132 -7.82 -10.22 1.05
CA GLN A 132 -8.53 -9.84 -0.17
C GLN A 132 -7.55 -9.63 -1.35
N MET A 133 -6.40 -9.03 -1.11
CA MET A 133 -5.35 -8.87 -2.13
C MET A 133 -4.69 -10.20 -2.48
N ILE A 134 -4.43 -11.06 -1.48
CA ILE A 134 -3.87 -12.40 -1.71
C ILE A 134 -4.81 -13.24 -2.57
N TYR A 135 -6.10 -13.26 -2.25
CA TYR A 135 -7.09 -14.00 -3.04
C TYR A 135 -7.22 -13.45 -4.46
N ALA A 136 -7.27 -12.13 -4.64
CA ALA A 136 -7.32 -11.52 -5.96
C ALA A 136 -6.11 -11.90 -6.81
N LYS A 137 -4.90 -11.82 -6.25
CA LYS A 137 -3.66 -12.26 -6.91
C LYS A 137 -3.74 -13.73 -7.30
N THR A 138 -4.13 -14.60 -6.37
CA THR A 138 -4.26 -16.06 -6.60
C THR A 138 -5.27 -16.36 -7.72
N ILE A 139 -6.40 -15.66 -7.76
CA ILE A 139 -7.39 -15.79 -8.82
C ILE A 139 -6.77 -15.40 -10.17
N LEU A 140 -6.11 -14.25 -10.25
CA LEU A 140 -5.49 -13.80 -11.50
C LEU A 140 -4.39 -14.77 -12.01
N GLU A 141 -3.69 -15.45 -11.11
CA GLU A 141 -2.65 -16.41 -11.46
C GLU A 141 -3.20 -17.77 -11.94
N ASN A 142 -4.33 -18.21 -11.38
CA ASN A 142 -4.86 -19.55 -11.63
C ASN A 142 -6.02 -19.59 -12.62
N TYR A 143 -6.63 -18.44 -12.95
CA TYR A 143 -7.77 -18.35 -13.88
C TYR A 143 -7.45 -17.39 -15.04
N PRO A 144 -6.84 -17.93 -16.14
CA PRO A 144 -6.40 -17.12 -17.28
C PRO A 144 -7.52 -16.34 -17.97
N ASP A 145 -8.74 -16.85 -17.97
CA ASP A 145 -9.93 -16.19 -18.52
C ASP A 145 -10.32 -14.95 -17.71
N ILE A 146 -10.23 -15.04 -16.38
CA ILE A 146 -10.44 -13.89 -15.48
C ILE A 146 -9.34 -12.85 -15.68
N LEU A 147 -8.08 -13.31 -15.72
CA LEU A 147 -6.96 -12.41 -15.99
C LEU A 147 -7.15 -11.67 -17.32
N ALA A 148 -7.48 -12.40 -18.39
CA ALA A 148 -7.73 -11.82 -19.70
C ALA A 148 -8.87 -10.80 -19.68
N HIS A 149 -9.99 -11.12 -18.99
CA HIS A 149 -11.12 -10.20 -18.81
C HIS A 149 -10.68 -8.86 -18.20
N PHE A 150 -9.91 -8.90 -17.11
CA PHE A 150 -9.46 -7.66 -16.44
C PHE A 150 -8.37 -6.92 -17.22
N GLN A 151 -7.49 -7.63 -17.93
CA GLN A 151 -6.51 -7.02 -18.83
C GLN A 151 -7.18 -6.28 -20.00
N ASP A 152 -8.29 -6.81 -20.52
CA ASP A 152 -9.06 -6.18 -21.59
C ASP A 152 -9.90 -5.01 -21.06
N ALA A 153 -10.42 -5.13 -19.82
CA ALA A 153 -11.15 -4.05 -19.16
C ALA A 153 -10.25 -2.87 -18.76
N PHE A 154 -8.97 -3.11 -18.48
CA PHE A 154 -7.99 -2.12 -18.03
C PHE A 154 -6.78 -2.03 -18.99
N PRO A 155 -6.97 -1.56 -20.24
CA PRO A 155 -5.88 -1.48 -21.22
C PRO A 155 -4.80 -0.45 -20.86
N TYR A 156 -5.09 0.49 -19.95
CA TYR A 156 -4.19 1.48 -19.40
C TYR A 156 -4.33 1.49 -17.89
N ILE A 157 -3.21 1.46 -17.18
CA ILE A 157 -3.18 1.47 -15.71
C ILE A 157 -2.32 2.65 -15.25
N CYS A 158 -2.89 3.50 -14.40
CA CYS A 158 -2.18 4.60 -13.72
C CYS A 158 -2.17 4.34 -12.23
N VAL A 159 -1.00 4.43 -11.61
CA VAL A 159 -0.79 4.25 -10.17
C VAL A 159 -0.24 5.54 -9.59
N ASP A 160 -0.92 6.07 -8.60
CA ASP A 160 -0.51 7.25 -7.82
C ASP A 160 0.06 6.82 -6.48
N GLU A 161 0.97 7.62 -5.92
CA GLU A 161 1.69 7.34 -4.65
C GLU A 161 2.34 5.94 -4.65
N ALA A 162 2.99 5.59 -5.76
CA ALA A 162 3.50 4.24 -5.98
C ALA A 162 4.57 3.83 -4.95
N GLN A 163 5.25 4.78 -4.27
CA GLN A 163 6.20 4.52 -3.20
C GLN A 163 5.55 3.92 -1.94
N ASP A 164 4.23 4.12 -1.75
CA ASP A 164 3.49 3.62 -0.59
C ASP A 164 2.82 2.27 -0.85
N THR A 165 2.94 1.74 -2.07
CA THR A 165 2.33 0.45 -2.44
C THR A 165 3.17 -0.72 -1.94
N SER A 166 2.49 -1.80 -1.51
CA SER A 166 3.14 -3.00 -1.00
C SER A 166 3.53 -3.97 -2.13
N LYS A 167 4.35 -4.97 -1.81
CA LYS A 167 4.81 -5.97 -2.79
C LYS A 167 3.65 -6.74 -3.44
N ILE A 168 2.62 -7.12 -2.66
CA ILE A 168 1.44 -7.80 -3.24
C ILE A 168 0.63 -6.89 -4.16
N GLN A 169 0.55 -5.58 -3.83
CA GLN A 169 -0.12 -4.61 -4.68
C GLN A 169 0.59 -4.45 -6.00
N HIS A 170 1.92 -4.36 -6.00
CA HIS A 170 2.72 -4.37 -7.23
C HIS A 170 2.53 -5.64 -8.04
N ALA A 171 2.47 -6.82 -7.39
CA ALA A 171 2.23 -8.08 -8.09
C ALA A 171 0.88 -8.09 -8.83
N ILE A 172 -0.19 -7.58 -8.19
CA ILE A 172 -1.50 -7.44 -8.85
C ILE A 172 -1.43 -6.48 -10.04
N ILE A 173 -0.80 -5.30 -9.86
CA ILE A 173 -0.61 -4.32 -10.94
C ILE A 173 0.16 -4.92 -12.11
N GLN A 174 1.23 -5.66 -11.86
CA GLN A 174 2.04 -6.32 -12.89
C GLN A 174 1.23 -7.36 -13.67
N LEU A 175 0.43 -8.18 -12.99
CA LEU A 175 -0.45 -9.16 -13.65
C LEU A 175 -1.44 -8.46 -14.58
N LEU A 176 -2.07 -7.40 -14.13
CA LEU A 176 -3.05 -6.65 -14.92
C LEU A 176 -2.40 -5.91 -16.10
N ALA A 177 -1.23 -5.31 -15.92
CA ALA A 177 -0.52 -4.56 -16.96
C ALA A 177 0.19 -5.45 -17.99
N ARG A 178 0.39 -6.74 -17.71
CA ARG A 178 1.26 -7.66 -18.48
C ARG A 178 0.91 -7.73 -19.96
N LYS A 179 -0.38 -7.68 -20.33
CA LYS A 179 -0.84 -7.82 -21.71
C LYS A 179 -0.45 -6.64 -22.59
N THR A 180 -0.61 -5.43 -22.08
CA THR A 180 -0.43 -4.20 -22.87
C THR A 180 0.87 -3.48 -22.59
N GLY A 181 1.41 -3.63 -21.38
CA GLY A 181 2.54 -2.84 -20.91
C GLY A 181 2.24 -1.35 -20.67
N ASN A 182 0.98 -0.93 -20.81
CA ASN A 182 0.56 0.46 -20.64
C ASN A 182 0.40 0.81 -19.15
N LEU A 183 1.52 0.85 -18.46
CA LEU A 183 1.59 1.17 -17.03
C LEU A 183 2.26 2.53 -16.83
N PHE A 184 1.57 3.43 -16.15
CA PHE A 184 2.07 4.74 -15.75
C PHE A 184 2.08 4.83 -14.22
N MET A 185 3.25 4.99 -13.62
CA MET A 185 3.42 5.10 -12.18
C MET A 185 3.92 6.49 -11.81
N VAL A 186 3.31 7.09 -10.80
CA VAL A 186 3.75 8.33 -10.18
C VAL A 186 4.08 8.06 -8.74
N GLY A 187 5.23 8.53 -8.30
CA GLY A 187 5.67 8.35 -6.92
C GLY A 187 6.95 9.13 -6.64
N ASP A 188 7.28 9.25 -5.38
CA ASP A 188 8.47 9.92 -4.89
C ASP A 188 9.09 9.05 -3.79
N GLU A 189 10.18 8.34 -4.10
CA GLU A 189 10.88 7.48 -3.17
C GLU A 189 11.38 8.22 -1.93
N ASP A 190 11.65 9.52 -2.05
CA ASP A 190 12.03 10.38 -0.92
C ASP A 190 10.90 10.55 0.11
N GLN A 191 9.64 10.28 -0.29
CA GLN A 191 8.46 10.32 0.57
C GLN A 191 8.05 8.96 1.11
N SER A 192 8.81 7.89 0.81
CA SER A 192 8.52 6.55 1.32
C SER A 192 8.87 6.41 2.79
N ILE A 193 7.99 6.88 3.66
CA ILE A 193 8.13 6.83 5.12
C ILE A 193 7.26 5.75 5.76
N TYR A 194 6.55 4.95 4.96
CA TYR A 194 5.62 3.91 5.41
C TYR A 194 6.17 2.48 5.31
N GLY A 195 7.49 2.30 5.38
CA GLY A 195 8.12 0.97 5.43
C GLY A 195 7.53 0.06 6.52
N PHE A 196 7.17 0.64 7.68
CA PHE A 196 6.48 -0.07 8.76
C PHE A 196 5.05 -0.54 8.42
N ARG A 197 4.49 -0.12 7.28
CA ARG A 197 3.23 -0.59 6.70
C ARG A 197 3.46 -1.46 5.46
N ALA A 198 4.66 -2.03 5.31
CA ALA A 198 5.04 -2.84 4.17
C ALA A 198 5.03 -2.07 2.83
N ALA A 199 5.27 -0.76 2.83
CA ALA A 199 5.58 -0.04 1.61
C ALA A 199 6.83 -0.63 0.97
N TYR A 200 6.81 -0.79 -0.36
CA TYR A 200 7.87 -1.42 -1.14
C TYR A 200 8.43 -0.46 -2.19
N PRO A 201 9.23 0.55 -1.78
CA PRO A 201 9.78 1.56 -2.69
C PRO A 201 10.72 0.99 -3.75
N ASP A 202 11.29 -0.20 -3.53
CA ASP A 202 12.14 -0.90 -4.49
C ASP A 202 11.45 -1.08 -5.84
N ALA A 203 10.14 -1.21 -5.88
CA ALA A 203 9.39 -1.31 -7.12
C ALA A 203 9.54 -0.05 -8.00
N LEU A 204 9.66 1.14 -7.41
CA LEU A 204 9.98 2.37 -8.14
C LEU A 204 11.47 2.44 -8.52
N MET A 205 12.36 2.06 -7.59
CA MET A 205 13.81 2.09 -7.82
C MET A 205 14.22 1.13 -8.92
N GLN A 206 13.62 -0.06 -8.96
CA GLN A 206 13.90 -1.13 -9.91
C GLN A 206 12.95 -1.13 -11.12
N PHE A 207 12.17 -0.06 -11.31
CA PHE A 207 11.14 -0.01 -12.35
C PHE A 207 11.70 -0.25 -13.76
N GLU A 208 12.84 0.35 -14.09
CA GLU A 208 13.50 0.19 -15.40
C GLU A 208 14.08 -1.21 -15.59
N GLN A 209 14.43 -1.92 -14.51
CA GLN A 209 14.87 -3.32 -14.57
C GLN A 209 13.68 -4.23 -14.88
N THR A 210 12.53 -3.96 -14.26
CA THR A 210 11.29 -4.72 -14.47
C THR A 210 10.68 -4.42 -15.85
N TYR A 211 10.80 -3.17 -16.31
CA TYR A 211 10.27 -2.67 -17.57
C TYR A 211 11.38 -2.01 -18.41
N PRO A 212 12.20 -2.79 -19.16
CA PRO A 212 13.38 -2.25 -19.87
C PRO A 212 13.08 -1.19 -20.93
N LYS A 213 11.83 -1.09 -21.36
CA LYS A 213 11.36 -0.05 -22.31
C LYS A 213 10.72 1.15 -21.62
N ALA A 214 10.71 1.16 -20.30
CA ALA A 214 10.11 2.24 -19.53
C ALA A 214 10.89 3.55 -19.74
N ARG A 215 10.16 4.65 -19.66
CA ARG A 215 10.72 6.01 -19.67
C ARG A 215 10.49 6.64 -18.30
N VAL A 216 11.57 7.00 -17.64
CA VAL A 216 11.51 7.74 -16.36
C VAL A 216 11.56 9.23 -16.65
N LEU A 217 10.62 9.95 -16.06
CA LEU A 217 10.52 11.41 -16.13
C LEU A 217 10.64 11.98 -14.71
N LEU A 218 11.56 12.91 -14.49
CA LEU A 218 11.73 13.57 -13.21
C LEU A 218 10.94 14.88 -13.19
N MET A 219 10.12 15.05 -12.14
CA MET A 219 9.40 16.29 -11.87
C MET A 219 10.21 17.10 -10.84
N GLU A 220 11.08 17.98 -11.30
CA GLU A 220 12.00 18.73 -10.44
C GLU A 220 11.51 20.13 -10.07
N GLU A 221 10.40 20.60 -10.64
CA GLU A 221 9.82 21.91 -10.30
C GLU A 221 8.78 21.80 -9.21
N ASN A 222 8.97 22.56 -8.13
CA ASN A 222 8.06 22.57 -6.98
C ASN A 222 7.28 23.89 -6.93
N TYR A 223 5.97 23.77 -7.13
CA TYR A 223 5.02 24.89 -7.11
C TYR A 223 4.38 25.12 -5.73
N ARG A 224 4.70 24.29 -4.73
CA ARG A 224 4.07 24.30 -3.40
C ARG A 224 4.85 25.11 -2.39
N SER A 225 6.14 24.86 -2.29
CA SER A 225 6.99 25.33 -1.19
C SER A 225 7.88 26.51 -1.60
N THR A 226 8.25 27.33 -0.64
CA THR A 226 9.21 28.43 -0.85
C THR A 226 10.64 27.93 -0.94
N PRO A 227 11.60 28.73 -1.46
CA PRO A 227 13.01 28.34 -1.53
C PRO A 227 13.61 27.92 -0.20
N GLU A 228 13.26 28.60 0.88
CA GLU A 228 13.79 28.34 2.23
C GLU A 228 13.41 26.93 2.72
N ILE A 229 12.15 26.54 2.52
CA ILE A 229 11.66 25.19 2.87
C ILE A 229 12.37 24.14 2.00
N LEU A 230 12.46 24.38 0.69
CA LEU A 230 13.09 23.41 -0.21
C LEU A 230 14.58 23.27 0.01
N HIS A 231 15.27 24.36 0.37
CA HIS A 231 16.70 24.31 0.71
C HIS A 231 16.94 23.37 1.89
N LEU A 232 16.13 23.51 2.96
CA LEU A 232 16.21 22.64 4.12
C LEU A 232 15.87 21.18 3.79
N ALA A 233 14.76 20.96 3.07
CA ALA A 233 14.30 19.64 2.68
C ALA A 233 15.34 18.94 1.78
N ASN A 234 15.86 19.60 0.75
CA ASN A 234 16.92 19.08 -0.12
C ASN A 234 18.21 18.77 0.66
N GLY A 235 18.58 19.61 1.63
CA GLY A 235 19.73 19.37 2.52
C GLY A 235 19.56 18.15 3.39
N PHE A 236 18.34 17.94 3.90
CA PHE A 236 17.99 16.78 4.71
C PHE A 236 17.99 15.48 3.92
N ILE A 237 17.28 15.45 2.78
CA ILE A 237 17.07 14.23 2.01
C ILE A 237 18.35 13.73 1.30
N ARG A 238 19.32 14.60 1.04
CA ARG A 238 20.63 14.22 0.48
C ARG A 238 21.43 13.27 1.37
N LYS A 239 21.08 13.16 2.66
CA LYS A 239 21.67 12.20 3.58
C LYS A 239 21.24 10.76 3.29
N ASN A 240 20.09 10.58 2.64
CA ASN A 240 19.65 9.29 2.13
C ASN A 240 20.42 8.99 0.83
N THR A 241 21.14 7.87 0.80
CA THR A 241 21.92 7.42 -0.36
C THR A 241 21.10 6.52 -1.29
N ASP A 242 20.03 5.93 -0.75
CA ASP A 242 19.17 4.99 -1.48
C ASP A 242 18.00 5.74 -2.13
N ARG A 243 18.32 6.53 -3.16
CA ARG A 243 17.38 7.38 -3.89
C ARG A 243 17.86 7.67 -5.32
N ARG A 244 16.95 8.05 -6.21
CA ARG A 244 17.30 8.58 -7.52
C ARG A 244 17.90 9.99 -7.38
N PRO A 245 19.02 10.30 -8.06
CA PRO A 245 19.56 11.65 -8.06
C PRO A 245 18.56 12.63 -8.70
N LYS A 246 18.05 13.56 -7.92
CA LYS A 246 17.18 14.65 -8.39
C LYS A 246 17.37 15.89 -7.52
N THR A 247 17.08 17.06 -8.07
CA THR A 247 17.14 18.32 -7.32
C THR A 247 15.85 19.08 -7.52
N VAL A 248 15.05 19.16 -6.48
CA VAL A 248 13.77 19.87 -6.51
C VAL A 248 14.02 21.37 -6.44
N ARG A 249 13.51 22.12 -7.44
CA ARG A 249 13.71 23.57 -7.60
C ARG A 249 12.42 24.32 -7.28
N PRO A 250 12.50 25.41 -6.48
CA PRO A 250 11.33 26.22 -6.20
C PRO A 250 10.94 27.07 -7.42
N THR A 251 9.64 27.16 -7.66
CA THR A 251 9.07 28.14 -8.62
C THR A 251 8.47 29.35 -7.91
N ARG A 252 8.28 29.26 -6.58
CA ARG A 252 7.72 30.33 -5.77
C ARG A 252 8.80 31.35 -5.38
N VAL A 253 8.35 32.56 -5.11
CA VAL A 253 9.21 33.62 -4.55
C VAL A 253 9.62 33.26 -3.11
N SER A 254 10.73 33.89 -2.66
CA SER A 254 11.23 33.77 -1.29
C SER A 254 10.14 34.13 -0.27
N GLY A 255 10.10 33.39 0.82
CA GLY A 255 9.15 33.55 1.93
C GLY A 255 9.84 33.81 3.28
N ALA A 256 9.19 33.43 4.36
CA ALA A 256 9.78 33.52 5.69
C ALA A 256 10.90 32.49 5.88
N ASN A 257 11.90 32.86 6.67
CA ASN A 257 12.96 31.94 7.08
C ASN A 257 12.42 30.77 7.89
N VAL A 258 13.05 29.62 7.76
CA VAL A 258 12.75 28.46 8.59
C VAL A 258 13.40 28.66 9.97
N HIS A 259 12.63 28.51 11.03
CA HIS A 259 13.10 28.62 12.41
C HIS A 259 13.15 27.25 13.08
N LEU A 260 14.28 26.92 13.71
CA LEU A 260 14.43 25.76 14.57
C LEU A 260 14.18 26.18 16.00
N ILE A 261 13.20 25.53 16.64
CA ILE A 261 12.86 25.79 18.03
C ILE A 261 13.05 24.49 18.81
N SER A 262 13.79 24.61 19.92
CA SER A 262 13.97 23.52 20.87
C SER A 262 13.18 23.84 22.13
N ALA A 263 12.25 22.99 22.51
CA ALA A 263 11.47 23.08 23.74
C ALA A 263 12.01 22.07 24.77
N ALA A 264 11.99 22.47 26.06
CA ALA A 264 12.46 21.61 27.12
C ALA A 264 11.58 20.37 27.35
N ASP A 265 10.29 20.53 27.13
CA ASP A 265 9.30 19.47 27.27
C ASP A 265 8.09 19.70 26.34
N ARG A 266 7.16 18.77 26.37
CA ARG A 266 5.94 18.80 25.55
C ARG A 266 5.02 19.97 25.88
N THR A 267 4.97 20.40 27.16
CA THR A 267 4.17 21.55 27.61
C THR A 267 4.72 22.86 27.06
N ALA A 268 6.03 23.03 27.11
CA ALA A 268 6.73 24.17 26.52
C ALA A 268 6.55 24.23 24.99
N GLN A 269 6.52 23.06 24.32
CA GLN A 269 6.27 22.97 22.89
C GLN A 269 4.86 23.46 22.50
N TYR A 270 3.85 23.15 23.33
CA TYR A 270 2.46 23.58 23.05
C TYR A 270 2.19 25.04 23.44
N ALA A 271 3.02 25.61 24.27
CA ALA A 271 2.88 27.01 24.68
C ALA A 271 3.49 28.00 23.68
N TRP A 272 4.23 27.51 22.70
CA TRP A 272 4.84 28.29 21.63
C TRP A 272 3.90 28.35 20.41
#